data_9e3127f053e9d91a75f1b326e7e99319
#
_entry.id   9e3127f053e9d91a75f1b326e7e99319
#
_cell.length_a   1.000
_cell.length_b   1.000
_cell.length_c   1.000
_cell.angle_alpha   90.00
_cell.angle_beta   90.00
_cell.angle_gamma   90.00
#
_symmetry.space_group_name_H-M   'P 1'
#
loop_
_entity.id
_entity.type
_entity.pdbx_description
1 polymer ?
#
loop_
_entity_poly.entity_id
_entity_poly.type
_entity_poly.pdbx_seq_one_letter_code
_entity_poly.pdbx_strand_id
1 'polypeptide(L)'
;MLSFFSGTGCKFYLIISDLCLMVLDMYEMIDISDDDPHVVTEAFAARGWGDGLPLIAPTTGRVEEMLSVLEGEDPDEVIATLAPRSGEATRRAIAVNAVLAGCSPKHLPVLISAVRALNTPELNLRGVNATTHCVAPLLIVHGKYADTADYNGGLGAFGPGNISNAVTGRALRLILLHIAGATPGNGDASTQGGPAKYTYCVAENLKESPWGSYASTTGVDAESSITIHCGEAPHNVHDMESSEPAPILDKIASAMCSWGQNNAPISQGEYFIALCPEHAVVCADHGWSRADVASYLFHKAVVNVGGAREAFALRAWEPWQHALRDGDSIPMTSHPENIKVFVLGGPGKHSSIIPSWGMTKSVTVPIMA
;
A
#
# COMPACT_ATOMS: atom_id res chain seq x y z
N MET A 1 -6.92 -13.95 -45.12
CA MET A 1 -7.32 -12.88 -46.06
C MET A 1 -7.20 -11.58 -45.32
N LEU A 2 -6.06 -10.90 -45.49
CA LEU A 2 -5.75 -9.66 -44.79
C LEU A 2 -6.48 -8.50 -45.48
N SER A 3 -7.46 -7.90 -44.85
CA SER A 3 -8.01 -6.63 -45.28
C SER A 3 -7.39 -5.51 -44.46
N PHE A 4 -6.55 -4.72 -45.12
CA PHE A 4 -6.08 -3.45 -44.57
C PHE A 4 -7.25 -2.45 -44.52
N PHE A 5 -7.66 -2.06 -43.33
CA PHE A 5 -8.46 -0.86 -43.15
C PHE A 5 -7.56 0.26 -42.63
N SER A 6 -7.45 1.32 -43.44
CA SER A 6 -6.86 2.59 -43.09
C SER A 6 -7.87 3.39 -42.26
N GLY A 7 -7.84 3.20 -40.95
CA GLY A 7 -8.58 4.04 -39.98
C GLY A 7 -7.63 4.41 -38.85
N THR A 8 -7.70 5.68 -38.42
CA THR A 8 -6.94 6.23 -37.28
C THR A 8 -7.47 5.66 -35.94
N GLY A 9 -7.60 4.35 -35.84
CA GLY A 9 -7.99 3.68 -34.58
C GLY A 9 -6.77 3.40 -33.71
N CYS A 10 -6.82 3.73 -32.46
CA CYS A 10 -5.81 3.35 -31.47
C CYS A 10 -5.96 1.87 -31.11
N LYS A 11 -4.84 1.13 -31.08
CA LYS A 11 -4.82 -0.29 -30.68
C LYS A 11 -4.30 -0.42 -29.25
N PHE A 12 -5.02 -1.15 -28.41
CA PHE A 12 -4.73 -1.29 -26.99
C PHE A 12 -4.41 -2.73 -26.61
N TYR A 13 -3.47 -2.91 -25.68
CA TYR A 13 -3.19 -4.21 -25.06
C TYR A 13 -3.94 -4.31 -23.74
N LEU A 14 -4.67 -5.39 -23.56
CA LEU A 14 -5.32 -5.67 -22.30
C LEU A 14 -5.07 -7.08 -21.86
N ILE A 15 -4.87 -7.23 -20.56
CA ILE A 15 -4.70 -8.51 -19.90
C ILE A 15 -6.00 -8.91 -19.26
N ILE A 16 -6.54 -10.04 -19.70
CA ILE A 16 -7.70 -10.66 -19.06
C ILE A 16 -7.27 -11.93 -18.37
N SER A 17 -7.55 -12.02 -17.07
CA SER A 17 -7.62 -13.29 -16.39
C SER A 17 -9.07 -13.75 -16.32
N ASP A 18 -9.62 -14.33 -17.36
CA ASP A 18 -10.86 -15.07 -17.24
C ASP A 18 -10.57 -16.47 -16.73
N LEU A 19 -11.12 -16.76 -15.59
CA LEU A 19 -11.05 -18.07 -14.95
C LEU A 19 -12.00 -19.02 -15.70
N CYS A 20 -11.51 -19.70 -16.63
CA CYS A 20 -11.75 -21.09 -16.95
C CYS A 20 -11.29 -21.40 -18.37
N LEU A 21 -10.24 -22.19 -18.45
CA LEU A 21 -9.74 -22.88 -19.62
C LEU A 21 -8.79 -22.13 -20.57
N MET A 22 -7.54 -22.53 -20.42
CA MET A 22 -6.45 -22.59 -21.40
C MET A 22 -5.75 -21.29 -21.78
N VAL A 23 -4.51 -21.28 -21.33
CA VAL A 23 -3.30 -20.77 -22.01
C VAL A 23 -3.53 -20.65 -23.51
N LEU A 24 -3.83 -19.46 -23.97
CA LEU A 24 -3.59 -18.94 -25.33
C LEU A 24 -4.38 -17.64 -25.51
N ASP A 25 -3.71 -16.52 -25.43
CA ASP A 25 -4.09 -15.12 -25.60
C ASP A 25 -4.26 -14.35 -24.28
N MET A 26 -3.12 -14.04 -23.64
CA MET A 26 -3.08 -13.14 -22.48
C MET A 26 -3.28 -11.65 -22.85
N TYR A 27 -3.50 -11.34 -24.13
CA TYR A 27 -3.65 -9.94 -24.59
C TYR A 27 -4.79 -9.83 -25.58
N GLU A 28 -5.90 -9.25 -25.17
CA GLU A 28 -6.95 -8.84 -26.09
C GLU A 28 -6.60 -7.47 -26.67
N MET A 29 -6.57 -7.36 -28.00
CA MET A 29 -6.46 -6.09 -28.71
C MET A 29 -7.86 -5.54 -28.93
N ILE A 30 -8.12 -4.36 -28.37
CA ILE A 30 -9.40 -3.68 -28.53
C ILE A 30 -9.22 -2.50 -29.48
N ASP A 31 -10.05 -2.44 -30.50
CA ASP A 31 -10.15 -1.26 -31.36
C ASP A 31 -11.12 -0.27 -30.72
N ILE A 32 -10.62 0.90 -30.33
CA ILE A 32 -11.41 2.01 -29.82
C ILE A 32 -11.30 3.15 -30.84
N SER A 33 -12.42 3.83 -31.07
CA SER A 33 -12.53 4.88 -32.08
C SER A 33 -11.72 6.15 -31.78
N ASP A 34 -11.40 6.37 -30.50
CA ASP A 34 -10.73 7.56 -30.00
C ASP A 34 -9.93 7.24 -28.74
N ASP A 35 -8.83 7.95 -28.47
CA ASP A 35 -8.04 7.85 -27.24
C ASP A 35 -8.47 8.87 -26.17
N ASP A 36 -9.58 9.57 -26.36
CA ASP A 36 -10.20 10.40 -25.33
C ASP A 36 -10.44 9.59 -24.04
N PRO A 37 -10.00 10.08 -22.88
CA PRO A 37 -10.13 9.35 -21.62
C PRO A 37 -11.57 8.93 -21.27
N HIS A 38 -12.59 9.67 -21.69
CA HIS A 38 -13.99 9.29 -21.48
C HIS A 38 -14.37 8.09 -22.34
N VAL A 39 -14.03 8.10 -23.62
CA VAL A 39 -14.28 7.00 -24.56
C VAL A 39 -13.59 5.73 -24.09
N VAL A 40 -12.31 5.85 -23.69
CA VAL A 40 -11.52 4.76 -23.13
C VAL A 40 -12.18 4.21 -21.86
N THR A 41 -12.55 5.09 -20.94
CA THR A 41 -13.16 4.69 -19.65
C THR A 41 -14.48 3.98 -19.85
N GLU A 42 -15.35 4.46 -20.74
CA GLU A 42 -16.63 3.82 -21.07
C GLU A 42 -16.43 2.43 -21.72
N ALA A 43 -15.49 2.32 -22.65
CA ALA A 43 -15.18 1.06 -23.32
C ALA A 43 -14.63 -0.01 -22.33
N PHE A 44 -13.86 0.42 -21.35
CA PHE A 44 -13.33 -0.45 -20.30
C PHE A 44 -14.41 -0.81 -19.28
N ALA A 45 -15.20 0.16 -18.82
CA ALA A 45 -16.29 -0.07 -17.88
C ALA A 45 -17.34 -1.05 -18.43
N ALA A 46 -17.64 -1.01 -19.73
CA ALA A 46 -18.54 -1.96 -20.39
C ALA A 46 -18.03 -3.41 -20.31
N ARG A 47 -16.75 -3.62 -20.04
CA ARG A 47 -16.11 -4.92 -19.83
C ARG A 47 -15.87 -5.26 -18.36
N GLY A 48 -16.31 -4.40 -17.44
CA GLY A 48 -16.09 -4.56 -16.01
C GLY A 48 -14.66 -4.25 -15.57
N TRP A 49 -13.92 -3.45 -16.34
CA TRP A 49 -12.55 -3.05 -16.06
C TRP A 49 -12.45 -1.61 -15.56
N GLY A 50 -11.37 -1.32 -14.86
CA GLY A 50 -11.10 0.00 -14.29
C GLY A 50 -11.56 0.13 -12.84
N ASP A 51 -11.28 1.29 -12.28
CA ASP A 51 -11.55 1.65 -10.88
C ASP A 51 -12.66 2.71 -10.73
N GLY A 52 -13.32 3.04 -11.82
CA GLY A 52 -14.37 4.07 -11.88
C GLY A 52 -13.86 5.49 -12.11
N LEU A 53 -12.54 5.67 -12.25
CA LEU A 53 -11.91 6.96 -12.59
C LEU A 53 -11.45 6.97 -14.06
N PRO A 54 -11.28 8.15 -14.70
CA PRO A 54 -10.79 8.26 -16.07
C PRO A 54 -9.49 7.47 -16.28
N LEU A 55 -9.39 6.76 -17.39
CA LEU A 55 -8.26 5.90 -17.75
C LEU A 55 -7.51 6.48 -18.95
N ILE A 56 -6.18 6.34 -18.92
CA ILE A 56 -5.33 6.66 -20.06
C ILE A 56 -5.21 5.44 -20.96
N ALA A 57 -5.45 5.63 -22.26
CA ALA A 57 -5.36 4.57 -23.24
C ALA A 57 -3.97 3.89 -23.26
N PRO A 58 -3.86 2.57 -22.97
CA PRO A 58 -2.60 1.83 -23.00
C PRO A 58 -2.27 1.41 -24.44
N THR A 59 -2.03 2.41 -25.32
CA THR A 59 -1.63 2.15 -26.70
C THR A 59 -0.30 1.42 -26.75
N THR A 60 -0.05 0.69 -27.84
CA THR A 60 1.24 0.01 -28.05
C THR A 60 2.43 0.94 -27.82
N GLY A 61 2.39 2.14 -28.38
CA GLY A 61 3.49 3.11 -28.24
C GLY A 61 3.69 3.56 -26.77
N ARG A 62 2.61 3.83 -26.02
CA ARG A 62 2.71 4.21 -24.60
C ARG A 62 3.22 3.06 -23.72
N VAL A 63 2.83 1.82 -24.04
CA VAL A 63 3.32 0.64 -23.31
C VAL A 63 4.80 0.37 -23.61
N GLU A 64 5.22 0.50 -24.88
CA GLU A 64 6.62 0.38 -25.29
C GLU A 64 7.49 1.48 -24.66
N GLU A 65 7.00 2.74 -24.65
CA GLU A 65 7.66 3.83 -23.93
C GLU A 65 7.79 3.52 -22.43
N MET A 66 6.72 3.01 -21.80
CA MET A 66 6.75 2.61 -20.39
C MET A 66 7.81 1.53 -20.13
N LEU A 67 7.94 0.54 -21.00
CA LEU A 67 8.90 -0.54 -20.90
C LEU A 67 10.34 -0.14 -21.22
N SER A 68 10.55 0.99 -21.88
CA SER A 68 11.89 1.42 -22.33
C SER A 68 12.92 1.61 -21.23
N VAL A 69 12.48 1.83 -19.98
CA VAL A 69 13.38 1.94 -18.81
C VAL A 69 13.95 0.60 -18.33
N LEU A 70 13.45 -0.51 -18.89
CA LEU A 70 13.88 -1.87 -18.56
C LEU A 70 14.77 -2.43 -19.68
N GLU A 71 15.85 -1.74 -19.98
CA GLU A 71 16.74 -2.13 -21.09
C GLU A 71 17.20 -3.58 -21.01
N GLY A 72 16.89 -4.39 -22.04
CA GLY A 72 17.31 -5.79 -22.15
C GLY A 72 16.50 -6.80 -21.33
N GLU A 73 15.52 -6.35 -20.58
CA GLU A 73 14.62 -7.23 -19.82
C GLU A 73 13.48 -7.75 -20.70
N ASP A 74 13.10 -9.02 -20.52
CA ASP A 74 11.97 -9.62 -21.23
C ASP A 74 10.64 -8.99 -20.74
N PRO A 75 9.88 -8.31 -21.60
CA PRO A 75 8.60 -7.73 -21.22
C PRO A 75 7.56 -8.76 -20.77
N ASP A 76 7.66 -9.97 -21.25
CA ASP A 76 6.69 -11.04 -21.02
C ASP A 76 7.12 -11.98 -19.88
N GLU A 77 8.27 -11.70 -19.22
CA GLU A 77 8.66 -12.41 -18.01
C GLU A 77 7.65 -12.17 -16.88
N VAL A 78 7.21 -13.29 -16.26
CA VAL A 78 6.30 -13.27 -15.10
C VAL A 78 7.07 -12.86 -13.84
N ILE A 79 6.74 -11.70 -13.31
CA ILE A 79 7.32 -11.17 -12.06
C ILE A 79 6.73 -11.83 -10.82
N ALA A 80 5.42 -12.10 -10.86
CA ALA A 80 4.69 -12.71 -9.76
C ALA A 80 3.36 -13.30 -10.20
N THR A 81 2.84 -14.24 -9.40
CA THR A 81 1.47 -14.73 -9.52
C THR A 81 0.65 -14.16 -8.36
N LEU A 82 -0.35 -13.35 -8.66
CA LEU A 82 -1.08 -12.55 -7.67
C LEU A 82 -2.40 -13.20 -7.24
N ALA A 83 -2.56 -13.38 -5.93
CA ALA A 83 -3.80 -13.84 -5.32
C ALA A 83 -4.88 -12.71 -5.30
N PRO A 84 -6.20 -13.06 -5.32
CA PRO A 84 -6.79 -14.38 -5.09
C PRO A 84 -6.90 -15.27 -6.32
N ARG A 85 -6.88 -14.72 -7.55
CA ARG A 85 -7.17 -15.49 -8.77
C ARG A 85 -5.93 -16.07 -9.47
N SER A 86 -4.75 -15.86 -8.88
CA SER A 86 -3.49 -16.39 -9.42
C SER A 86 -3.15 -15.85 -10.82
N GLY A 87 -3.50 -14.58 -11.10
CA GLY A 87 -3.14 -13.94 -12.35
C GLY A 87 -1.63 -13.68 -12.44
N GLU A 88 -1.07 -13.89 -13.61
CA GLU A 88 0.36 -13.68 -13.88
C GLU A 88 0.65 -12.21 -14.15
N ALA A 89 1.45 -11.59 -13.30
CA ALA A 89 1.91 -10.22 -13.44
C ALA A 89 3.22 -10.20 -14.24
N THR A 90 3.13 -10.10 -15.57
CA THR A 90 4.30 -9.86 -16.43
C THR A 90 4.72 -8.39 -16.36
N ARG A 91 5.96 -8.07 -16.78
CA ARG A 91 6.40 -6.66 -16.90
C ARG A 91 5.46 -5.84 -17.80
N ARG A 92 5.03 -6.43 -18.92
CA ARG A 92 4.07 -5.81 -19.85
C ARG A 92 2.72 -5.56 -19.18
N ALA A 93 2.21 -6.55 -18.42
CA ALA A 93 0.96 -6.41 -17.68
C ALA A 93 1.01 -5.28 -16.65
N ILE A 94 2.12 -5.17 -15.94
CA ILE A 94 2.37 -4.09 -14.99
C ILE A 94 2.43 -2.76 -15.73
N ALA A 95 3.15 -2.68 -16.87
CA ALA A 95 3.28 -1.48 -17.69
C ALA A 95 1.92 -0.99 -18.24
N VAL A 96 1.06 -1.89 -18.70
CA VAL A 96 -0.32 -1.57 -19.14
C VAL A 96 -1.09 -0.89 -18.01
N ASN A 97 -1.08 -1.45 -16.80
CA ASN A 97 -1.78 -0.87 -15.65
C ASN A 97 -1.14 0.47 -15.20
N ALA A 98 0.16 0.61 -15.36
CA ALA A 98 0.86 1.87 -15.11
C ALA A 98 0.39 2.96 -16.08
N VAL A 99 0.29 2.66 -17.38
CA VAL A 99 -0.25 3.60 -18.39
C VAL A 99 -1.70 3.96 -18.09
N LEU A 100 -2.56 2.97 -17.80
CA LEU A 100 -3.97 3.19 -17.42
C LEU A 100 -4.12 4.18 -16.26
N ALA A 101 -3.23 4.11 -15.26
CA ALA A 101 -3.22 5.00 -14.11
C ALA A 101 -2.66 6.40 -14.41
N GLY A 102 -1.96 6.60 -15.54
CA GLY A 102 -1.28 7.83 -15.89
C GLY A 102 0.18 7.92 -15.41
N CYS A 103 0.82 6.79 -15.14
CA CYS A 103 2.24 6.74 -14.80
C CYS A 103 3.13 7.16 -15.98
N SER A 104 4.32 7.64 -15.66
CA SER A 104 5.44 7.79 -16.59
C SER A 104 6.47 6.67 -16.36
N PRO A 105 7.42 6.44 -17.29
CA PRO A 105 8.39 5.35 -17.19
C PRO A 105 9.15 5.26 -15.86
N LYS A 106 9.48 6.39 -15.24
CA LYS A 106 10.17 6.43 -13.93
C LYS A 106 9.40 5.75 -12.78
N HIS A 107 8.11 5.45 -12.92
CA HIS A 107 7.34 4.76 -11.87
C HIS A 107 7.38 3.23 -12.01
N LEU A 108 7.75 2.72 -13.20
CA LEU A 108 7.69 1.29 -13.48
C LEU A 108 8.60 0.43 -12.57
N PRO A 109 9.87 0.80 -12.28
CA PRO A 109 10.72 0.03 -11.35
C PRO A 109 10.10 -0.11 -9.95
N VAL A 110 9.45 0.95 -9.45
CA VAL A 110 8.73 0.93 -8.16
C VAL A 110 7.57 -0.05 -8.20
N LEU A 111 6.77 -0.06 -9.27
CA LEU A 111 5.64 -0.96 -9.44
C LEU A 111 6.08 -2.44 -9.56
N ILE A 112 7.15 -2.72 -10.30
CA ILE A 112 7.72 -4.07 -10.39
C ILE A 112 8.18 -4.55 -9.02
N SER A 113 8.88 -3.72 -8.27
CA SER A 113 9.31 -4.04 -6.90
C SER A 113 8.11 -4.24 -5.96
N ALA A 114 7.06 -3.43 -6.11
CA ALA A 114 5.82 -3.57 -5.35
C ALA A 114 5.13 -4.92 -5.65
N VAL A 115 5.06 -5.32 -6.92
CA VAL A 115 4.48 -6.61 -7.33
C VAL A 115 5.28 -7.79 -6.76
N ARG A 116 6.62 -7.71 -6.72
CA ARG A 116 7.46 -8.71 -6.04
C ARG A 116 7.15 -8.79 -4.54
N ALA A 117 7.05 -7.64 -3.86
CA ALA A 117 6.71 -7.59 -2.45
C ALA A 117 5.32 -8.18 -2.15
N LEU A 118 4.32 -7.90 -3.00
CA LEU A 118 2.97 -8.45 -2.88
C LEU A 118 2.92 -9.99 -2.96
N ASN A 119 3.90 -10.61 -3.61
CA ASN A 119 3.96 -12.07 -3.77
C ASN A 119 4.69 -12.78 -2.63
N THR A 120 5.18 -12.08 -1.62
CA THR A 120 5.82 -12.71 -0.46
C THR A 120 4.77 -13.35 0.45
N PRO A 121 5.02 -14.55 0.99
CA PRO A 121 4.05 -15.26 1.84
C PRO A 121 3.63 -14.46 3.08
N GLU A 122 4.56 -13.73 3.68
CA GLU A 122 4.35 -12.96 4.90
C GLU A 122 3.34 -11.81 4.71
N LEU A 123 3.27 -11.25 3.51
CA LEU A 123 2.31 -10.20 3.20
C LEU A 123 0.87 -10.75 3.15
N ASN A 124 0.70 -12.04 2.83
CA ASN A 124 -0.61 -12.70 2.77
C ASN A 124 -1.61 -11.98 1.84
N LEU A 125 -1.19 -11.71 0.59
CA LEU A 125 -2.01 -10.98 -0.37
C LEU A 125 -3.42 -11.57 -0.55
N ARG A 126 -3.55 -12.92 -0.50
CA ARG A 126 -4.86 -13.58 -0.59
C ARG A 126 -5.80 -13.13 0.52
N GLY A 127 -5.32 -13.11 1.76
CA GLY A 127 -6.10 -12.62 2.90
C GLY A 127 -6.40 -11.14 2.79
N VAL A 128 -5.41 -10.32 2.42
CA VAL A 128 -5.56 -8.87 2.23
C VAL A 128 -6.64 -8.53 1.21
N ASN A 129 -6.70 -9.24 0.09
CA ASN A 129 -7.71 -9.00 -0.93
C ASN A 129 -9.08 -9.57 -0.56
N ALA A 130 -9.13 -10.79 0.01
CA ALA A 130 -10.39 -11.50 0.23
C ALA A 130 -11.10 -11.16 1.56
N THR A 131 -10.50 -10.37 2.43
CA THR A 131 -11.10 -10.01 3.73
C THR A 131 -12.28 -9.05 3.59
N THR A 132 -13.20 -9.11 4.58
CA THR A 132 -14.26 -8.09 4.74
C THR A 132 -13.75 -6.77 5.31
N HIS A 133 -12.51 -6.73 5.77
CA HIS A 133 -11.84 -5.55 6.30
C HIS A 133 -11.50 -4.53 5.19
N CYS A 134 -11.38 -3.25 5.54
CA CYS A 134 -11.10 -2.16 4.58
C CYS A 134 -9.63 -2.00 4.20
N VAL A 135 -8.78 -2.96 4.52
CA VAL A 135 -7.33 -2.93 4.30
C VAL A 135 -6.94 -2.63 2.85
N ALA A 136 -5.89 -1.83 2.69
CA ALA A 136 -5.28 -1.53 1.40
C ALA A 136 -3.75 -1.56 1.50
N PRO A 137 -3.02 -1.99 0.47
CA PRO A 137 -1.57 -1.89 0.45
C PRO A 137 -1.11 -0.43 0.36
N LEU A 138 -0.43 0.05 1.41
CA LEU A 138 0.32 1.30 1.42
C LEU A 138 1.71 1.03 0.87
N LEU A 139 2.08 1.74 -0.19
CA LEU A 139 3.41 1.73 -0.77
C LEU A 139 4.22 2.92 -0.23
N ILE A 140 5.34 2.64 0.42
CA ILE A 140 6.27 3.66 0.93
C ILE A 140 7.58 3.56 0.15
N VAL A 141 7.97 4.63 -0.51
CA VAL A 141 9.23 4.71 -1.28
C VAL A 141 10.33 5.31 -0.41
N HIS A 142 11.48 4.64 -0.35
CA HIS A 142 12.63 5.04 0.47
C HIS A 142 13.87 5.32 -0.39
N GLY A 143 14.73 6.18 0.11
CA GLY A 143 16.04 6.43 -0.46
C GLY A 143 16.03 7.38 -1.65
N LYS A 144 17.13 7.38 -2.39
CA LYS A 144 17.38 8.34 -3.47
C LYS A 144 16.36 8.29 -4.60
N TYR A 145 15.79 7.10 -4.88
CA TYR A 145 14.79 6.95 -5.93
C TYR A 145 13.52 7.76 -5.65
N ALA A 146 13.18 7.98 -4.38
CA ALA A 146 12.06 8.83 -4.02
C ALA A 146 12.24 10.26 -4.57
N ASP A 147 13.43 10.84 -4.42
CA ASP A 147 13.74 12.16 -4.98
C ASP A 147 13.82 12.13 -6.52
N THR A 148 14.48 11.12 -7.11
CA THR A 148 14.68 11.00 -8.55
C THR A 148 13.35 10.87 -9.31
N ALA A 149 12.39 10.16 -8.73
CA ALA A 149 11.07 9.94 -9.33
C ALA A 149 9.98 10.88 -8.78
N ASP A 150 10.36 11.93 -8.04
CA ASP A 150 9.50 12.99 -7.50
C ASP A 150 8.38 12.48 -6.57
N TYR A 151 8.64 11.46 -5.75
CA TYR A 151 7.71 11.05 -4.72
C TYR A 151 7.74 12.02 -3.54
N ASN A 152 6.56 12.31 -2.99
CA ASN A 152 6.40 13.23 -1.87
C ASN A 152 6.25 12.48 -0.53
N GLY A 153 7.14 12.78 0.41
CA GLY A 153 7.05 12.37 1.82
C GLY A 153 6.81 13.55 2.77
N GLY A 154 6.80 14.78 2.24
CA GLY A 154 6.64 16.02 3.02
C GLY A 154 5.19 16.47 3.16
N LEU A 155 5.00 17.79 3.16
CA LEU A 155 3.67 18.40 3.33
C LEU A 155 2.64 17.82 2.36
N GLY A 156 1.49 17.39 2.91
CA GLY A 156 0.41 16.83 2.12
C GLY A 156 0.67 15.46 1.49
N ALA A 157 1.61 14.67 2.01
CA ALA A 157 2.04 13.39 1.42
C ALA A 157 0.88 12.44 1.10
N PHE A 158 -0.13 12.32 1.97
CA PHE A 158 -1.34 11.52 1.72
C PHE A 158 -2.44 12.28 0.94
N GLY A 159 -2.21 13.55 0.64
CA GLY A 159 -3.19 14.41 -0.04
C GLY A 159 -2.97 14.48 -1.56
N PRO A 160 -3.82 15.28 -2.23
CA PRO A 160 -3.68 15.53 -3.66
C PRO A 160 -2.49 16.45 -3.97
N GLY A 161 -2.03 16.43 -5.23
CA GLY A 161 -1.05 17.40 -5.76
C GLY A 161 0.25 16.77 -6.21
N ASN A 162 0.72 15.65 -5.63
CA ASN A 162 1.88 14.93 -6.14
C ASN A 162 1.45 13.84 -7.11
N ILE A 163 1.90 13.95 -8.37
CA ILE A 163 1.54 13.01 -9.42
C ILE A 163 2.11 11.62 -9.12
N SER A 164 3.39 11.52 -8.74
CA SER A 164 4.05 10.23 -8.52
C SER A 164 3.35 9.39 -7.44
N ASN A 165 3.00 10.01 -6.30
CA ASN A 165 2.23 9.33 -5.26
C ASN A 165 0.87 8.85 -5.80
N ALA A 166 0.13 9.75 -6.44
CA ALA A 166 -1.23 9.48 -6.89
C ALA A 166 -1.29 8.35 -7.94
N VAL A 167 -0.49 8.47 -9.02
CA VAL A 167 -0.56 7.51 -10.12
C VAL A 167 0.04 6.15 -9.76
N THR A 168 1.11 6.11 -8.94
CA THR A 168 1.74 4.84 -8.54
C THR A 168 0.84 4.04 -7.61
N GLY A 169 0.26 4.68 -6.60
CA GLY A 169 -0.71 4.00 -5.72
C GLY A 169 -1.93 3.50 -6.50
N ARG A 170 -2.43 4.29 -7.46
CA ARG A 170 -3.53 3.90 -8.34
C ARG A 170 -3.16 2.76 -9.28
N ALA A 171 -1.96 2.78 -9.87
CA ALA A 171 -1.48 1.69 -10.72
C ALA A 171 -1.42 0.37 -9.96
N LEU A 172 -0.93 0.39 -8.70
CA LEU A 172 -0.93 -0.79 -7.85
C LEU A 172 -2.36 -1.32 -7.61
N ARG A 173 -3.34 -0.43 -7.40
CA ARG A 173 -4.75 -0.85 -7.27
C ARG A 173 -5.29 -1.44 -8.57
N LEU A 174 -5.00 -0.86 -9.72
CA LEU A 174 -5.42 -1.42 -11.01
C LEU A 174 -4.80 -2.80 -11.27
N ILE A 175 -3.53 -3.01 -10.89
CA ILE A 175 -2.87 -4.33 -10.91
C ILE A 175 -3.65 -5.34 -10.05
N LEU A 176 -4.07 -4.95 -8.86
CA LEU A 176 -4.87 -5.82 -7.98
C LEU A 176 -6.27 -6.13 -8.55
N LEU A 177 -6.90 -5.17 -9.22
CA LEU A 177 -8.20 -5.36 -9.87
C LEU A 177 -8.08 -6.29 -11.09
N HIS A 178 -7.16 -5.98 -12.00
CA HIS A 178 -7.10 -6.61 -13.32
C HIS A 178 -6.32 -7.92 -13.31
N ILE A 179 -5.17 -7.98 -12.62
CA ILE A 179 -4.30 -9.15 -12.62
C ILE A 179 -4.64 -10.09 -11.45
N ALA A 180 -4.70 -9.56 -10.23
CA ALA A 180 -5.05 -10.39 -9.08
C ALA A 180 -6.52 -10.78 -9.03
N GLY A 181 -7.39 -10.07 -9.76
CA GLY A 181 -8.84 -10.30 -9.77
C GLY A 181 -9.53 -9.90 -8.47
N ALA A 182 -8.96 -8.92 -7.73
CA ALA A 182 -9.52 -8.43 -6.48
C ALA A 182 -10.61 -7.36 -6.74
N THR A 183 -11.64 -7.73 -7.46
CA THR A 183 -12.78 -6.85 -7.77
C THR A 183 -13.81 -6.86 -6.64
N PRO A 184 -14.47 -5.74 -6.35
CA PRO A 184 -15.50 -5.68 -5.32
C PRO A 184 -16.60 -6.74 -5.50
N GLY A 185 -16.85 -7.50 -4.45
CA GLY A 185 -17.82 -8.62 -4.46
C GLY A 185 -17.32 -9.91 -5.13
N ASN A 186 -16.16 -9.86 -5.79
CA ASN A 186 -15.59 -11.02 -6.48
C ASN A 186 -14.06 -11.02 -6.37
N GLY A 187 -13.54 -11.35 -5.20
CA GLY A 187 -12.11 -11.33 -4.89
C GLY A 187 -11.71 -10.25 -3.89
N ASP A 188 -12.47 -9.17 -3.77
CA ASP A 188 -12.43 -8.19 -2.69
C ASP A 188 -13.78 -8.21 -1.95
N ALA A 189 -13.79 -8.73 -0.72
CA ALA A 189 -15.01 -8.83 0.09
C ALA A 189 -15.17 -7.66 1.08
N SER A 190 -14.35 -6.61 0.97
CA SER A 190 -14.38 -5.47 1.88
C SER A 190 -15.79 -4.88 2.00
N THR A 191 -16.31 -4.84 3.24
CA THR A 191 -17.70 -4.44 3.50
C THR A 191 -18.01 -3.02 3.04
N GLN A 192 -17.10 -2.09 3.25
CA GLN A 192 -17.26 -0.70 2.85
C GLN A 192 -16.16 -0.20 1.91
N GLY A 193 -14.99 -0.88 1.89
CA GLY A 193 -13.82 -0.35 1.24
C GLY A 193 -13.27 0.90 1.95
N GLY A 194 -12.60 1.77 1.20
CA GLY A 194 -12.08 3.03 1.73
C GLY A 194 -11.30 3.81 0.67
N PRO A 195 -11.06 5.12 0.87
CA PRO A 195 -10.32 5.95 -0.07
C PRO A 195 -8.90 5.40 -0.38
N ALA A 196 -8.25 4.74 0.59
CA ALA A 196 -6.95 4.09 0.41
C ALA A 196 -6.96 2.97 -0.66
N LYS A 197 -8.14 2.47 -1.04
CA LYS A 197 -8.29 1.49 -2.13
C LYS A 197 -8.29 2.14 -3.53
N TYR A 198 -8.30 3.46 -3.65
CA TYR A 198 -8.10 4.14 -4.94
C TYR A 198 -6.62 4.40 -5.21
N THR A 199 -5.91 4.95 -4.23
CA THR A 199 -4.48 5.22 -4.28
C THR A 199 -3.91 5.27 -2.86
N TYR A 200 -2.75 4.66 -2.64
CA TYR A 200 -2.12 4.66 -1.33
C TYR A 200 -0.60 4.52 -1.47
N CYS A 201 0.07 5.65 -1.72
CA CYS A 201 1.51 5.70 -1.94
C CYS A 201 2.08 7.01 -1.42
N VAL A 202 3.23 6.93 -0.75
CA VAL A 202 4.01 8.07 -0.24
C VAL A 202 5.50 7.78 -0.34
N ALA A 203 6.36 8.82 -0.22
CA ALA A 203 7.75 8.62 0.15
C ALA A 203 7.93 8.78 1.67
N GLU A 204 9.00 8.23 2.24
CA GLU A 204 9.47 8.58 3.56
C GLU A 204 10.09 9.99 3.53
N ASN A 205 9.82 10.84 4.53
CA ASN A 205 10.46 12.14 4.64
C ASN A 205 11.86 12.00 5.25
N LEU A 206 12.84 11.60 4.43
CA LEU A 206 14.23 11.43 4.87
C LEU A 206 14.92 12.74 5.19
N LYS A 207 14.52 13.85 4.55
CA LYS A 207 15.17 15.16 4.72
C LYS A 207 14.98 15.70 6.13
N GLU A 208 13.85 15.38 6.74
CA GLU A 208 13.50 15.84 8.08
C GLU A 208 13.50 14.72 9.13
N SER A 209 13.95 13.51 8.74
CA SER A 209 14.07 12.39 9.68
C SER A 209 15.34 12.52 10.53
N PRO A 210 15.24 12.58 11.87
CA PRO A 210 16.41 12.61 12.74
C PRO A 210 17.11 11.24 12.83
N TRP A 211 16.49 10.17 12.35
CA TRP A 211 16.98 8.79 12.49
C TRP A 211 17.46 8.16 11.17
N GLY A 212 17.48 8.88 10.05
CA GLY A 212 17.72 8.31 8.72
C GLY A 212 16.52 7.52 8.18
N SER A 213 16.74 6.56 7.28
CA SER A 213 15.65 5.79 6.67
C SER A 213 15.08 4.69 7.57
N TYR A 214 13.76 4.51 7.55
CA TYR A 214 13.11 3.33 8.12
C TYR A 214 13.59 2.04 7.45
N ALA A 215 13.80 2.05 6.14
CA ALA A 215 14.23 0.87 5.40
C ALA A 215 15.53 0.26 5.94
N SER A 216 16.44 1.08 6.49
CA SER A 216 17.69 0.57 7.11
C SER A 216 17.45 -0.34 8.33
N THR A 217 16.25 -0.29 8.93
CA THR A 217 15.89 -1.13 10.07
C THR A 217 15.35 -2.50 9.65
N THR A 218 15.09 -2.69 8.36
CA THR A 218 14.45 -3.92 7.82
C THR A 218 15.45 -4.98 7.34
N GLY A 219 16.75 -4.67 7.40
CA GLY A 219 17.82 -5.56 6.90
C GLY A 219 18.01 -5.52 5.39
N VAL A 220 17.30 -4.65 4.68
CA VAL A 220 17.50 -4.43 3.24
C VAL A 220 18.67 -3.46 3.04
N ASP A 221 19.76 -3.96 2.47
CA ASP A 221 20.93 -3.16 2.11
C ASP A 221 20.80 -2.67 0.66
N ALA A 222 20.11 -1.55 0.48
CA ALA A 222 19.91 -0.92 -0.83
C ALA A 222 19.80 0.60 -0.68
N GLU A 223 20.36 1.34 -1.66
CA GLU A 223 20.27 2.81 -1.71
C GLU A 223 18.81 3.29 -1.82
N SER A 224 17.97 2.47 -2.46
CA SER A 224 16.55 2.75 -2.66
C SER A 224 15.73 1.48 -2.52
N SER A 225 14.62 1.57 -1.82
CA SER A 225 13.72 0.45 -1.56
C SER A 225 12.28 0.90 -1.47
N ILE A 226 11.38 -0.07 -1.44
CA ILE A 226 9.98 0.16 -1.12
C ILE A 226 9.58 -0.70 0.08
N THR A 227 8.61 -0.21 0.84
CA THR A 227 7.89 -1.01 1.83
C THR A 227 6.41 -1.09 1.45
N ILE A 228 5.84 -2.28 1.48
CA ILE A 228 4.39 -2.48 1.42
C ILE A 228 3.89 -2.77 2.84
N HIS A 229 2.97 -1.95 3.31
CA HIS A 229 2.21 -2.16 4.54
C HIS A 229 0.72 -2.28 4.20
N CYS A 230 0.10 -3.39 4.54
CA CYS A 230 -1.34 -3.57 4.29
C CYS A 230 -2.14 -3.07 5.50
N GLY A 231 -2.61 -1.84 5.42
CA GLY A 231 -3.23 -1.12 6.53
C GLY A 231 -4.55 -0.42 6.18
N GLU A 232 -5.17 0.13 7.21
CA GLU A 232 -6.30 1.04 7.10
C GLU A 232 -5.85 2.42 6.59
N ALA A 233 -6.79 3.32 6.34
CA ALA A 233 -6.46 4.72 6.08
C ALA A 233 -5.81 5.37 7.32
N PRO A 234 -4.94 6.39 7.14
CA PRO A 234 -4.28 7.05 8.25
C PRO A 234 -5.28 7.72 9.20
N HIS A 235 -5.12 7.47 10.51
CA HIS A 235 -5.84 8.20 11.53
C HIS A 235 -4.95 9.28 12.13
N ASN A 236 -5.41 10.53 12.09
CA ASN A 236 -4.65 11.70 12.54
C ASN A 236 -4.57 11.79 14.07
N VAL A 237 -3.38 12.07 14.57
CA VAL A 237 -3.12 12.37 15.99
C VAL A 237 -2.31 13.67 16.06
N HIS A 238 -2.75 14.63 16.90
CA HIS A 238 -2.04 15.89 17.04
C HIS A 238 -1.56 16.13 18.47
N ASP A 239 -0.43 16.82 18.58
CA ASP A 239 0.06 17.41 19.83
C ASP A 239 0.76 18.73 19.53
N MET A 240 0.12 19.84 19.86
CA MET A 240 0.62 21.19 19.52
C MET A 240 1.60 21.75 20.55
N GLU A 241 1.62 21.23 21.76
CA GLU A 241 2.23 21.93 22.91
C GLU A 241 3.37 21.17 23.58
N SER A 242 3.40 19.84 23.49
CA SER A 242 4.38 19.04 24.22
C SER A 242 5.79 19.20 23.66
N SER A 243 6.74 19.34 24.58
CA SER A 243 8.18 19.38 24.30
C SER A 243 8.91 18.12 24.78
N GLU A 244 8.18 17.16 25.32
CA GLU A 244 8.69 15.89 25.82
C GLU A 244 8.10 14.72 25.03
N PRO A 245 8.82 13.61 24.83
CA PRO A 245 8.33 12.43 24.09
C PRO A 245 7.08 11.80 24.69
N ALA A 246 7.05 11.61 26.01
CA ALA A 246 6.01 10.85 26.68
C ALA A 246 4.59 11.40 26.45
N PRO A 247 4.29 12.71 26.63
CA PRO A 247 2.96 13.24 26.39
C PRO A 247 2.51 13.12 24.92
N ILE A 248 3.42 13.25 23.96
CA ILE A 248 3.14 13.04 22.52
C ILE A 248 2.75 11.59 22.28
N LEU A 249 3.56 10.67 22.79
CA LEU A 249 3.38 9.22 22.56
C LEU A 249 2.19 8.67 23.36
N ASP A 250 1.83 9.25 24.52
CA ASP A 250 0.61 8.89 25.25
C ASP A 250 -0.65 9.18 24.41
N LYS A 251 -0.69 10.29 23.65
CA LYS A 251 -1.80 10.59 22.73
C LYS A 251 -1.84 9.61 21.57
N ILE A 252 -0.68 9.25 21.00
CA ILE A 252 -0.59 8.25 19.94
C ILE A 252 -1.05 6.88 20.47
N ALA A 253 -0.56 6.46 21.64
CA ALA A 253 -0.97 5.22 22.28
C ALA A 253 -2.48 5.17 22.56
N SER A 254 -3.05 6.28 23.04
CA SER A 254 -4.49 6.42 23.25
C SER A 254 -5.29 6.24 21.95
N ALA A 255 -4.81 6.84 20.86
CA ALA A 255 -5.45 6.70 19.55
C ALA A 255 -5.33 5.26 18.98
N MET A 256 -4.25 4.55 19.29
CA MET A 256 -4.11 3.12 18.97
C MET A 256 -5.15 2.25 19.70
N CYS A 257 -5.62 2.66 20.88
CA CYS A 257 -6.51 1.87 21.75
C CYS A 257 -7.99 1.97 21.37
N SER A 258 -8.33 1.93 20.10
CA SER A 258 -9.72 1.92 19.65
C SER A 258 -10.34 0.51 19.79
N TRP A 259 -11.47 0.43 20.47
CA TRP A 259 -12.17 -0.83 20.73
C TRP A 259 -12.70 -1.54 19.48
N GLY A 260 -12.93 -0.83 18.40
CA GLY A 260 -13.44 -1.37 17.14
C GLY A 260 -12.36 -1.85 16.16
N GLN A 261 -11.09 -1.70 16.51
CA GLN A 261 -10.00 -2.15 15.62
C GLN A 261 -9.76 -3.65 15.72
N ASN A 262 -9.41 -4.26 14.59
CA ASN A 262 -9.09 -5.68 14.52
C ASN A 262 -7.89 -6.09 15.38
N ASN A 263 -6.92 -5.21 15.58
CA ASN A 263 -5.64 -5.59 16.18
C ASN A 263 -5.77 -6.07 17.62
N ALA A 264 -6.43 -5.30 18.51
CA ALA A 264 -6.52 -5.69 19.91
C ALA A 264 -7.26 -7.01 20.14
N PRO A 265 -8.54 -7.15 19.70
CA PRO A 265 -9.30 -8.35 20.02
C PRO A 265 -8.96 -9.55 19.13
N ILE A 266 -8.46 -9.32 17.91
CA ILE A 266 -8.39 -10.38 16.91
C ILE A 266 -6.96 -10.81 16.59
N SER A 267 -6.05 -9.90 16.23
CA SER A 267 -4.84 -10.31 15.55
C SER A 267 -3.53 -9.72 16.06
N GLN A 268 -3.57 -8.63 16.83
CA GLN A 268 -2.39 -7.96 17.39
C GLN A 268 -1.29 -7.71 16.32
N GLY A 269 -1.71 -7.27 15.14
CA GLY A 269 -0.84 -7.06 13.99
C GLY A 269 0.04 -5.83 14.11
N GLU A 270 0.59 -5.42 12.98
CA GLU A 270 1.48 -4.27 12.89
C GLU A 270 0.73 -2.95 12.98
N TYR A 271 1.41 -1.92 13.48
CA TYR A 271 1.05 -0.51 13.34
C TYR A 271 2.18 0.22 12.65
N PHE A 272 1.86 1.01 11.64
CA PHE A 272 2.76 2.02 11.13
C PHE A 272 2.44 3.35 11.79
N ILE A 273 3.46 3.96 12.38
CA ILE A 273 3.39 5.27 13.05
C ILE A 273 4.15 6.25 12.17
N ALA A 274 3.41 7.07 11.46
CA ALA A 274 3.97 8.16 10.66
C ALA A 274 4.09 9.39 11.56
N LEU A 275 5.28 9.61 12.14
CA LEU A 275 5.54 10.80 12.94
C LEU A 275 5.77 12.00 12.01
N CYS A 276 5.14 13.13 12.31
CA CYS A 276 5.54 14.39 11.70
C CYS A 276 6.96 14.77 12.15
N PRO A 277 7.66 15.61 11.37
CA PRO A 277 9.04 15.98 11.67
C PRO A 277 9.26 16.48 13.08
N GLU A 278 8.38 17.39 13.55
CA GLU A 278 8.52 17.99 14.89
C GLU A 278 8.40 16.96 16.03
N HIS A 279 7.46 16.01 15.92
CA HIS A 279 7.32 14.95 16.93
C HIS A 279 8.52 14.00 16.91
N ALA A 280 9.06 13.70 15.72
CA ALA A 280 10.23 12.88 15.58
C ALA A 280 11.49 13.57 16.16
N VAL A 281 11.66 14.88 15.91
CA VAL A 281 12.75 15.68 16.46
C VAL A 281 12.68 15.73 17.98
N VAL A 282 11.48 15.96 18.57
CA VAL A 282 11.32 15.94 20.03
C VAL A 282 11.78 14.60 20.62
N CYS A 283 11.41 13.47 20.01
CA CYS A 283 11.88 12.17 20.48
C CYS A 283 13.41 12.04 20.37
N ALA A 284 13.99 12.41 19.24
CA ALA A 284 15.44 12.29 19.00
C ALA A 284 16.27 13.22 19.89
N ASP A 285 15.85 14.44 20.12
CA ASP A 285 16.53 15.42 20.99
C ASP A 285 16.59 14.94 22.47
N HIS A 286 15.63 14.10 22.87
CA HIS A 286 15.62 13.43 24.16
C HIS A 286 16.35 12.07 24.16
N GLY A 287 17.08 11.75 23.08
CA GLY A 287 17.86 10.53 22.94
C GLY A 287 17.04 9.27 22.62
N TRP A 288 15.76 9.42 22.21
CA TRP A 288 14.93 8.27 21.87
C TRP A 288 15.17 7.83 20.41
N SER A 289 15.48 6.57 20.26
CA SER A 289 15.51 5.91 18.96
C SER A 289 14.08 5.50 18.50
N ARG A 290 13.94 5.07 17.25
CA ARG A 290 12.71 4.43 16.78
C ARG A 290 12.28 3.25 17.65
N ALA A 291 13.25 2.45 18.11
CA ALA A 291 12.99 1.30 18.96
C ALA A 291 12.47 1.71 20.35
N ASP A 292 12.97 2.81 20.90
CA ASP A 292 12.47 3.36 22.17
C ASP A 292 11.03 3.85 22.03
N VAL A 293 10.72 4.56 20.92
CA VAL A 293 9.35 4.99 20.60
C VAL A 293 8.42 3.78 20.47
N ALA A 294 8.82 2.76 19.71
CA ALA A 294 8.03 1.54 19.53
C ALA A 294 7.82 0.79 20.85
N SER A 295 8.87 0.67 21.66
CA SER A 295 8.80 0.05 22.99
C SER A 295 7.85 0.80 23.93
N TYR A 296 7.93 2.13 23.95
CA TYR A 296 7.04 2.95 24.77
C TYR A 296 5.58 2.77 24.35
N LEU A 297 5.28 2.88 23.06
CA LEU A 297 3.94 2.68 22.52
C LEU A 297 3.41 1.28 22.82
N PHE A 298 4.24 0.24 22.70
CA PHE A 298 3.85 -1.14 23.03
C PHE A 298 3.42 -1.30 24.50
N HIS A 299 4.07 -0.62 25.42
CA HIS A 299 3.72 -0.68 26.83
C HIS A 299 2.49 0.16 27.19
N LYS A 300 2.26 1.25 26.48
CA LYS A 300 1.16 2.19 26.73
C LYS A 300 -0.12 1.84 25.95
N ALA A 301 0.01 1.36 24.71
CA ALA A 301 -1.15 1.01 23.89
C ALA A 301 -1.74 -0.35 24.31
N VAL A 302 -2.50 -0.31 25.38
CA VAL A 302 -3.19 -1.48 25.94
C VAL A 302 -4.66 -1.17 26.17
N VAL A 303 -5.53 -2.16 25.91
CA VAL A 303 -6.98 -2.06 26.12
C VAL A 303 -7.35 -2.94 27.30
N ASN A 304 -8.08 -2.36 28.27
CA ASN A 304 -8.64 -3.15 29.38
C ASN A 304 -9.92 -3.84 28.93
N VAL A 305 -9.95 -5.17 28.98
CA VAL A 305 -11.07 -6.01 28.53
C VAL A 305 -11.89 -6.59 29.70
N GLY A 306 -11.53 -6.30 30.96
CA GLY A 306 -12.14 -6.92 32.15
C GLY A 306 -13.65 -6.76 32.24
N GLY A 307 -14.20 -5.62 31.84
CA GLY A 307 -15.66 -5.40 31.80
C GLY A 307 -16.30 -5.67 30.43
N ALA A 308 -15.53 -6.04 29.43
CA ALA A 308 -15.95 -6.06 28.02
C ALA A 308 -15.95 -7.46 27.40
N ARG A 309 -15.61 -8.51 28.14
CA ARG A 309 -15.63 -9.89 27.61
C ARG A 309 -16.98 -10.26 26.99
N GLU A 310 -18.07 -9.75 27.55
CA GLU A 310 -19.42 -9.95 27.03
C GLU A 310 -19.69 -9.06 25.81
N ALA A 311 -19.25 -7.81 25.84
CA ALA A 311 -19.47 -6.83 24.77
C ALA A 311 -18.76 -7.21 23.46
N PHE A 312 -17.59 -7.84 23.54
CA PHE A 312 -16.84 -8.28 22.36
C PHE A 312 -17.24 -9.66 21.82
N ALA A 313 -18.20 -10.34 22.42
CA ALA A 313 -18.55 -11.73 22.06
C ALA A 313 -17.30 -12.64 21.94
N LEU A 314 -16.27 -12.40 22.74
CA LEU A 314 -14.97 -13.08 22.71
C LEU A 314 -15.05 -14.56 23.12
N ARG A 315 -16.22 -15.15 23.08
CA ARG A 315 -16.52 -16.50 23.57
C ARG A 315 -15.74 -17.63 22.90
N ALA A 316 -15.14 -17.37 21.72
CA ALA A 316 -14.63 -18.45 20.90
C ALA A 316 -13.16 -18.27 20.46
N TRP A 317 -12.47 -17.21 20.86
CA TRP A 317 -11.14 -16.94 20.30
C TRP A 317 -10.03 -17.13 21.34
N GLU A 318 -9.50 -18.33 21.38
CA GLU A 318 -8.42 -18.72 22.30
C GLU A 318 -7.11 -17.92 22.15
N PRO A 319 -6.68 -17.48 20.93
CA PRO A 319 -5.38 -16.82 20.78
C PRO A 319 -5.20 -15.54 21.61
N TRP A 320 -6.25 -14.73 21.79
CA TRP A 320 -6.15 -13.49 22.56
C TRP A 320 -6.07 -13.74 24.08
N GLN A 321 -6.56 -14.87 24.56
CA GLN A 321 -6.46 -15.23 25.99
C GLN A 321 -5.01 -15.35 26.44
N HIS A 322 -4.11 -15.76 25.54
CA HIS A 322 -2.68 -15.85 25.78
C HIS A 322 -1.98 -14.48 25.76
N ALA A 323 -2.65 -13.45 25.24
CA ALA A 323 -2.13 -12.09 25.18
C ALA A 323 -2.52 -11.24 26.41
N LEU A 324 -3.40 -11.76 27.29
CA LEU A 324 -3.80 -11.04 28.49
C LEU A 324 -2.60 -10.76 29.39
N ARG A 325 -2.50 -9.51 29.81
CA ARG A 325 -1.58 -9.03 30.84
C ARG A 325 -2.32 -8.84 32.17
N ASP A 326 -1.57 -8.46 33.19
CA ASP A 326 -2.15 -8.13 34.49
C ASP A 326 -3.29 -7.13 34.38
N GLY A 327 -4.38 -7.37 35.13
CA GLY A 327 -5.56 -6.50 35.12
C GLY A 327 -6.48 -6.67 33.91
N ASP A 328 -6.46 -7.83 33.25
CA ASP A 328 -7.28 -8.10 32.06
C ASP A 328 -7.04 -7.12 30.89
N SER A 329 -5.81 -6.69 30.68
CA SER A 329 -5.44 -5.80 29.57
C SER A 329 -4.81 -6.56 28.40
N ILE A 330 -5.09 -6.11 27.18
CA ILE A 330 -4.51 -6.65 25.94
C ILE A 330 -3.71 -5.56 25.25
N PRO A 331 -2.43 -5.81 24.87
CA PRO A 331 -1.68 -4.88 24.06
C PRO A 331 -2.24 -4.83 22.62
N MET A 332 -2.12 -3.69 21.97
CA MET A 332 -2.59 -3.48 20.59
C MET A 332 -1.73 -4.22 19.55
N THR A 333 -0.52 -4.65 19.93
CA THR A 333 0.36 -5.48 19.09
C THR A 333 0.95 -6.62 19.93
N SER A 334 1.41 -7.70 19.30
CA SER A 334 2.02 -8.83 20.02
C SER A 334 3.44 -8.54 20.51
N HIS A 335 4.18 -7.67 19.83
CA HIS A 335 5.58 -7.33 20.13
C HIS A 335 5.87 -5.86 19.80
N PRO A 336 6.86 -5.23 20.46
CA PRO A 336 7.27 -3.85 20.11
C PRO A 336 7.70 -3.71 18.66
N GLU A 337 8.35 -4.74 18.08
CA GLU A 337 8.80 -4.75 16.69
C GLU A 337 7.65 -4.68 15.66
N ASN A 338 6.42 -4.92 16.08
CA ASN A 338 5.24 -4.74 15.24
C ASN A 338 4.79 -3.28 15.15
N ILE A 339 5.41 -2.38 15.92
CA ILE A 339 5.21 -0.93 15.79
C ILE A 339 6.34 -0.36 14.94
N LYS A 340 6.01 0.02 13.72
CA LYS A 340 6.94 0.53 12.71
C LYS A 340 6.86 2.05 12.70
N VAL A 341 7.98 2.71 12.99
CA VAL A 341 8.04 4.17 13.10
C VAL A 341 8.83 4.74 11.93
N PHE A 342 8.24 5.69 11.21
CA PHE A 342 8.90 6.43 10.13
C PHE A 342 8.47 7.90 10.15
N VAL A 343 9.22 8.77 9.46
CA VAL A 343 8.90 10.20 9.40
C VAL A 343 8.14 10.51 8.12
N LEU A 344 7.04 11.22 8.25
CA LEU A 344 6.18 11.60 7.13
C LEU A 344 5.49 12.94 7.40
N GLY A 345 5.19 13.65 6.34
CA GLY A 345 4.48 14.91 6.41
C GLY A 345 5.41 16.12 6.52
N GLY A 346 4.81 17.29 6.56
CA GLY A 346 5.48 18.57 6.76
C GLY A 346 5.22 19.13 8.16
N PRO A 347 5.55 20.41 8.37
CA PRO A 347 5.34 21.08 9.65
C PRO A 347 3.85 21.17 10.01
N GLY A 348 3.53 21.14 11.31
CA GLY A 348 2.17 21.32 11.82
C GLY A 348 1.80 20.38 12.95
N LYS A 349 2.72 19.58 13.46
CA LYS A 349 2.55 18.74 14.65
C LYS A 349 1.36 17.77 14.57
N HIS A 350 1.14 17.19 13.40
CA HIS A 350 0.18 16.12 13.16
C HIS A 350 0.90 14.84 12.73
N SER A 351 0.77 13.81 13.52
CA SER A 351 1.22 12.44 13.21
C SER A 351 0.05 11.55 12.82
N SER A 352 0.30 10.35 12.33
CA SER A 352 -0.76 9.40 11.98
C SER A 352 -0.44 8.00 12.47
N ILE A 353 -1.48 7.27 12.84
CA ILE A 353 -1.44 5.83 13.05
C ILE A 353 -2.09 5.10 11.88
N ILE A 354 -1.52 3.98 11.47
CA ILE A 354 -1.99 3.16 10.37
C ILE A 354 -2.01 1.70 10.84
N PRO A 355 -3.15 1.24 11.39
CA PRO A 355 -3.28 -0.15 11.82
C PRO A 355 -3.26 -1.10 10.63
N SER A 356 -2.62 -2.25 10.75
CA SER A 356 -2.72 -3.31 9.75
C SER A 356 -4.03 -4.09 9.88
N TRP A 357 -4.30 -4.94 8.87
CA TRP A 357 -5.34 -5.95 8.99
C TRP A 357 -5.02 -6.99 10.08
N GLY A 358 -3.75 -7.14 10.48
CA GLY A 358 -3.28 -7.98 11.56
C GLY A 358 -2.80 -9.38 11.15
N MET A 359 -3.32 -9.94 10.07
CA MET A 359 -2.86 -11.23 9.51
C MET A 359 -1.94 -11.05 8.31
N THR A 360 -1.25 -9.92 8.25
CA THR A 360 -0.28 -9.54 7.23
C THR A 360 0.96 -8.97 7.90
N LYS A 361 2.10 -9.10 7.25
CA LYS A 361 3.36 -8.46 7.63
C LYS A 361 3.78 -7.48 6.55
N SER A 362 4.35 -6.37 6.96
CA SER A 362 4.98 -5.44 6.03
C SER A 362 6.23 -6.06 5.41
N VAL A 363 6.47 -5.76 4.14
CA VAL A 363 7.60 -6.29 3.37
C VAL A 363 8.37 -5.14 2.74
N THR A 364 9.67 -5.13 2.94
CA THR A 364 10.60 -4.18 2.31
C THR A 364 11.45 -4.92 1.28
N VAL A 365 11.54 -4.36 0.07
CA VAL A 365 12.38 -4.90 -1.01
C VAL A 365 13.15 -3.77 -1.71
N PRO A 366 14.32 -4.05 -2.30
CA PRO A 366 15.03 -3.06 -3.09
C PRO A 366 14.24 -2.66 -4.33
N ILE A 367 14.40 -1.40 -4.76
CA ILE A 367 14.03 -0.97 -6.11
C ILE A 367 15.14 -1.43 -7.02
N MET A 368 14.80 -2.33 -7.95
CA MET A 368 15.73 -2.77 -8.99
C MET A 368 15.53 -1.87 -10.20
N ALA A 369 16.62 -1.19 -10.55
CA ALA A 369 16.70 -0.35 -11.76
C ALA A 369 16.91 -1.21 -12.98
#